data_1b27b2450b9d4dd721f07febd260d083
#
_entry.id   1b27b2450b9d4dd721f07febd260d083
#
_cell.length_a   1.000
_cell.length_b   1.000
_cell.length_c   1.000
_cell.angle_alpha   90.00
_cell.angle_beta   90.00
_cell.angle_gamma   90.00
#
_symmetry.space_group_name_H-M   'P 1'
#
loop_
_entity.id
_entity.type
_entity.pdbx_description
1 polymer ?
#
loop_
_entity_poly.entity_id
_entity_poly.type
_entity_poly.pdbx_seq_one_letter_code
_entity_poly.pdbx_strand_id
1 'polypeptide(L)'
;LMLLWANDFRAVFWVAVIPGLLAVALLLFGVQEPARQEGERRTNPIRRDNLQQLMASPPYLWVLAIGAAFTLARFSEAFLILRAEQSGIAVALVPLVMVAMNVVYAGSAYPFGRLSDRMSHHKLLAWGLVVLITADLVLASSNHWTAVLVGVALWGVHMGMTQGLLATMVTEVATADLRGTAFGFFNLVSGVAMLIASVIAGLLWDQLGASFTFYAGAVFCLIALVGLHLQERKW
;
A
#
# COMPACT_ATOMS: atom_id res chain seq x y z
N LEU A 1 -21.73 -0.85 -15.20
CA LEU A 1 -21.81 -2.23 -15.71
C LEU A 1 -22.62 -3.11 -14.75
N MET A 2 -22.34 -3.17 -13.46
CA MET A 2 -23.10 -3.99 -12.49
C MET A 2 -24.60 -3.66 -12.47
N LEU A 3 -24.96 -2.37 -12.49
CA LEU A 3 -26.35 -1.93 -12.55
C LEU A 3 -27.04 -2.30 -13.88
N LEU A 4 -26.27 -2.36 -14.98
CA LEU A 4 -26.78 -2.71 -16.31
C LEU A 4 -27.00 -4.21 -16.51
N TRP A 5 -26.24 -5.05 -15.81
CA TRP A 5 -26.26 -6.51 -15.97
C TRP A 5 -26.71 -7.24 -14.69
N ALA A 6 -27.67 -6.65 -13.95
CA ALA A 6 -28.35 -7.27 -12.81
C ALA A 6 -27.38 -7.97 -11.82
N ASN A 7 -26.21 -7.34 -11.55
CA ASN A 7 -25.13 -7.86 -10.70
C ASN A 7 -24.44 -9.14 -11.23
N ASP A 8 -24.44 -9.38 -12.54
CA ASP A 8 -23.66 -10.48 -13.13
C ASP A 8 -22.16 -10.14 -13.12
N PHE A 9 -21.47 -10.60 -12.07
CA PHE A 9 -20.02 -10.45 -11.89
C PHE A 9 -19.22 -11.07 -13.05
N ARG A 10 -19.71 -12.19 -13.63
CA ARG A 10 -18.98 -12.88 -14.72
C ARG A 10 -18.93 -12.01 -15.97
N ALA A 11 -20.03 -11.37 -16.34
CA ALA A 11 -20.07 -10.45 -17.48
C ALA A 11 -19.14 -9.25 -17.27
N VAL A 12 -19.12 -8.68 -16.05
CA VAL A 12 -18.20 -7.58 -15.70
C VAL A 12 -16.74 -8.00 -15.82
N PHE A 13 -16.37 -9.21 -15.33
CA PHE A 13 -15.01 -9.73 -15.47
C PHE A 13 -14.61 -9.97 -16.92
N TRP A 14 -15.51 -10.47 -17.77
CA TRP A 14 -15.22 -10.65 -19.19
C TRP A 14 -14.96 -9.31 -19.90
N VAL A 15 -15.68 -8.25 -19.56
CA VAL A 15 -15.39 -6.91 -20.10
C VAL A 15 -14.04 -6.39 -19.60
N ALA A 16 -13.65 -6.67 -18.35
CA ALA A 16 -12.36 -6.25 -17.81
C ALA A 16 -11.16 -6.94 -18.52
N VAL A 17 -11.37 -8.07 -19.19
CA VAL A 17 -10.33 -8.72 -20.03
C VAL A 17 -9.89 -7.82 -21.18
N ILE A 18 -10.83 -7.04 -21.78
CA ILE A 18 -10.54 -6.18 -22.94
C ILE A 18 -9.45 -5.13 -22.61
N PRO A 19 -9.59 -4.27 -21.59
CA PRO A 19 -8.52 -3.33 -21.23
C PRO A 19 -7.24 -4.05 -20.77
N GLY A 20 -7.33 -5.22 -20.16
CA GLY A 20 -6.18 -6.03 -19.82
C GLY A 20 -5.38 -6.47 -21.05
N LEU A 21 -6.04 -6.98 -22.08
CA LEU A 21 -5.39 -7.36 -23.34
C LEU A 21 -4.85 -6.13 -24.08
N LEU A 22 -5.55 -5.00 -24.06
CA LEU A 22 -5.05 -3.74 -24.63
C LEU A 22 -3.78 -3.26 -23.94
N ALA A 23 -3.71 -3.35 -22.61
CA ALA A 23 -2.50 -3.00 -21.86
C ALA A 23 -1.32 -3.89 -22.23
N VAL A 24 -1.52 -5.21 -22.36
CA VAL A 24 -0.49 -6.14 -22.81
C VAL A 24 -0.06 -5.82 -24.24
N ALA A 25 -1.00 -5.57 -25.14
CA ALA A 25 -0.69 -5.20 -26.52
C ALA A 25 0.12 -3.89 -26.60
N LEU A 26 -0.23 -2.87 -25.82
CA LEU A 26 0.54 -1.63 -25.72
C LEU A 26 1.97 -1.87 -25.22
N LEU A 27 2.17 -2.75 -24.25
CA LEU A 27 3.50 -3.11 -23.78
C LEU A 27 4.32 -3.85 -24.85
N LEU A 28 3.69 -4.78 -25.56
CA LEU A 28 4.38 -5.59 -26.58
C LEU A 28 4.72 -4.81 -27.86
N PHE A 29 3.84 -3.90 -28.28
CA PHE A 29 3.95 -3.20 -29.57
C PHE A 29 4.29 -1.73 -29.45
N GLY A 30 4.00 -1.08 -28.30
CA GLY A 30 4.17 0.35 -28.10
C GLY A 30 5.41 0.77 -27.32
N VAL A 31 6.01 -0.17 -26.54
CA VAL A 31 7.17 0.14 -25.71
C VAL A 31 8.43 -0.37 -26.41
N GLN A 32 9.30 0.55 -26.82
CA GLN A 32 10.64 0.23 -27.28
C GLN A 32 11.59 0.23 -26.07
N GLU A 33 12.26 -0.89 -25.82
CA GLU A 33 13.31 -0.91 -24.81
C GLU A 33 14.45 0.03 -25.23
N PRO A 34 14.95 0.92 -24.34
CA PRO A 34 16.14 1.71 -24.64
C PRO A 34 17.29 0.79 -25.03
N ALA A 35 18.03 1.17 -26.09
CA ALA A 35 19.21 0.43 -26.51
C ALA A 35 20.18 0.31 -25.32
N ARG A 36 20.43 -0.90 -24.88
CA ARG A 36 21.37 -1.19 -23.78
C ARG A 36 22.76 -0.77 -24.21
N GLN A 37 23.46 -0.03 -23.38
CA GLN A 37 24.87 0.28 -23.64
C GLN A 37 25.67 -1.04 -23.64
N GLU A 38 26.41 -1.29 -24.70
CA GLU A 38 27.32 -2.43 -24.82
C GLU A 38 28.36 -2.36 -23.68
N GLY A 39 28.23 -3.27 -22.71
CA GLY A 39 29.12 -3.32 -21.54
C GLY A 39 28.40 -3.61 -20.21
N GLU A 40 27.10 -3.39 -20.11
CA GLU A 40 26.35 -3.81 -18.91
C GLU A 40 26.26 -5.35 -18.84
N ARG A 41 27.14 -5.93 -18.04
CA ARG A 41 27.05 -7.35 -17.68
C ARG A 41 25.67 -7.62 -17.13
N ARG A 42 24.96 -8.62 -17.68
CA ARG A 42 23.80 -9.24 -17.05
C ARG A 42 24.22 -9.77 -15.68
N THR A 43 24.17 -8.96 -14.66
CA THR A 43 24.18 -9.50 -13.30
C THR A 43 22.88 -10.22 -13.10
N ASN A 44 22.94 -11.53 -12.90
CA ASN A 44 21.78 -12.35 -12.61
C ASN A 44 21.12 -11.74 -11.34
N PRO A 45 19.88 -11.19 -11.39
CA PRO A 45 19.32 -10.42 -10.28
C PRO A 45 19.18 -11.26 -9.00
N ILE A 46 19.14 -12.58 -9.11
CA ILE A 46 18.99 -13.53 -7.98
C ILE A 46 20.34 -14.23 -7.72
N ARG A 47 21.42 -13.48 -7.52
CA ARG A 47 22.64 -14.08 -6.96
C ARG A 47 22.56 -14.04 -5.45
N ARG A 48 22.90 -15.14 -4.78
CA ARG A 48 23.04 -15.19 -3.30
C ARG A 48 23.95 -14.09 -2.79
N ASP A 49 25.00 -13.77 -3.54
CA ASP A 49 25.96 -12.71 -3.22
C ASP A 49 25.29 -11.33 -3.15
N ASN A 50 24.40 -11.01 -4.07
CA ASN A 50 23.63 -9.73 -4.10
C ASN A 50 22.72 -9.60 -2.88
N LEU A 51 22.03 -10.70 -2.53
CA LEU A 51 21.16 -10.71 -1.35
C LEU A 51 21.98 -10.61 -0.07
N GLN A 52 23.11 -11.32 0.03
CA GLN A 52 24.02 -11.21 1.17
C GLN A 52 24.56 -9.80 1.34
N GLN A 53 24.93 -9.13 0.24
CA GLN A 53 25.38 -7.75 0.26
C GLN A 53 24.29 -6.79 0.77
N LEU A 54 23.04 -6.95 0.31
CA LEU A 54 21.91 -6.15 0.79
C LEU A 54 21.61 -6.42 2.27
N MET A 55 21.63 -7.69 2.69
CA MET A 55 21.41 -8.08 4.08
C MET A 55 22.56 -7.66 5.02
N ALA A 56 23.74 -7.40 4.50
CA ALA A 56 24.86 -6.84 5.25
C ALA A 56 24.78 -5.30 5.37
N SER A 57 23.86 -4.63 4.67
CA SER A 57 23.68 -3.17 4.67
C SER A 57 22.69 -2.73 5.77
N PRO A 58 23.14 -2.09 6.87
CA PRO A 58 22.25 -1.61 7.91
C PRO A 58 21.19 -0.62 7.42
N PRO A 59 21.49 0.33 6.51
CA PRO A 59 20.48 1.22 5.96
C PRO A 59 19.36 0.49 5.22
N TYR A 60 19.70 -0.54 4.42
CA TYR A 60 18.69 -1.33 3.72
C TYR A 60 17.82 -2.15 4.67
N LEU A 61 18.42 -2.81 5.65
CA LEU A 61 17.67 -3.56 6.68
C LEU A 61 16.69 -2.66 7.43
N TRP A 62 17.10 -1.41 7.66
CA TRP A 62 16.24 -0.43 8.28
C TRP A 62 15.03 -0.07 7.42
N VAL A 63 15.23 0.25 6.15
CA VAL A 63 14.12 0.51 5.21
C VAL A 63 13.20 -0.69 5.10
N LEU A 64 13.77 -1.90 5.09
CA LEU A 64 13.01 -3.14 5.09
C LEU A 64 12.14 -3.30 6.34
N ALA A 65 12.70 -3.01 7.52
CA ALA A 65 11.99 -3.09 8.80
C ALA A 65 10.86 -2.05 8.89
N ILE A 66 11.12 -0.80 8.44
CA ILE A 66 10.09 0.24 8.34
C ILE A 66 8.98 -0.22 7.39
N GLY A 67 9.31 -0.69 6.19
CA GLY A 67 8.34 -1.14 5.21
C GLY A 67 7.48 -2.29 5.74
N ALA A 68 8.09 -3.25 6.43
CA ALA A 68 7.38 -4.35 7.07
C ALA A 68 6.44 -3.86 8.18
N ALA A 69 6.92 -3.00 9.09
CA ALA A 69 6.11 -2.43 10.16
C ALA A 69 4.93 -1.61 9.62
N PHE A 70 5.18 -0.80 8.59
CA PHE A 70 4.14 -0.03 7.90
C PHE A 70 3.09 -0.93 7.25
N THR A 71 3.52 -2.03 6.65
CA THR A 71 2.61 -2.98 6.00
C THR A 71 1.83 -3.79 7.03
N LEU A 72 2.43 -4.15 8.17
CA LEU A 72 1.72 -4.78 9.29
C LEU A 72 0.67 -3.86 9.91
N ALA A 73 0.93 -2.56 9.94
CA ALA A 73 -0.02 -1.57 10.43
C ALA A 73 -1.20 -1.34 9.47
N ARG A 74 -1.10 -1.82 8.22
CA ARG A 74 -2.11 -1.69 7.17
C ARG A 74 -2.52 -3.07 6.66
N PHE A 75 -3.72 -3.50 6.98
CA PHE A 75 -4.31 -4.72 6.43
C PHE A 75 -4.89 -4.48 5.01
N SER A 76 -5.46 -5.52 4.40
CA SER A 76 -6.01 -5.46 3.05
C SER A 76 -7.16 -4.45 2.91
N GLU A 77 -7.17 -3.69 1.83
CA GLU A 77 -8.24 -2.76 1.45
C GLU A 77 -9.61 -3.44 1.26
N ALA A 78 -9.63 -4.77 1.15
CA ALA A 78 -10.87 -5.55 1.11
C ALA A 78 -11.76 -5.30 2.35
N PHE A 79 -11.17 -5.02 3.52
CA PHE A 79 -11.93 -4.69 4.73
C PHE A 79 -12.67 -3.36 4.63
N LEU A 80 -12.20 -2.43 3.82
CA LEU A 80 -12.94 -1.18 3.51
C LEU A 80 -14.20 -1.49 2.71
N ILE A 81 -14.13 -2.44 1.77
CA ILE A 81 -15.27 -2.92 1.00
C ILE A 81 -16.30 -3.56 1.91
N LEU A 82 -15.87 -4.49 2.78
CA LEU A 82 -16.73 -5.16 3.74
C LEU A 82 -17.38 -4.15 4.71
N ARG A 83 -16.62 -3.15 5.15
CA ARG A 83 -17.14 -2.09 6.04
C ARG A 83 -18.19 -1.23 5.34
N ALA A 84 -17.97 -0.89 4.07
CA ALA A 84 -18.91 -0.14 3.25
C ALA A 84 -20.23 -0.90 3.08
N GLU A 85 -20.17 -2.20 2.80
CA GLU A 85 -21.35 -3.07 2.71
C GLU A 85 -22.11 -3.12 4.02
N GLN A 86 -21.42 -3.32 5.15
CA GLN A 86 -22.06 -3.33 6.48
C GLN A 86 -22.71 -1.99 6.86
N SER A 87 -22.22 -0.86 6.32
CA SER A 87 -22.79 0.46 6.57
C SER A 87 -24.07 0.77 5.79
N GLY A 88 -24.57 -0.20 5.00
CA GLY A 88 -25.79 -0.08 4.21
C GLY A 88 -25.58 0.48 2.80
N ILE A 89 -24.33 0.58 2.31
CA ILE A 89 -24.07 0.91 0.91
C ILE A 89 -24.51 -0.27 0.04
N ALA A 90 -25.36 -0.02 -0.94
CA ALA A 90 -25.85 -1.07 -1.84
C ALA A 90 -24.67 -1.77 -2.53
N VAL A 91 -24.68 -3.10 -2.61
CA VAL A 91 -23.60 -3.93 -3.17
C VAL A 91 -23.15 -3.45 -4.57
N ALA A 92 -24.10 -2.99 -5.40
CA ALA A 92 -23.80 -2.43 -6.72
C ALA A 92 -22.94 -1.14 -6.67
N LEU A 93 -22.96 -0.40 -5.55
CA LEU A 93 -22.22 0.85 -5.36
C LEU A 93 -20.90 0.63 -4.57
N VAL A 94 -20.73 -0.50 -3.92
CA VAL A 94 -19.52 -0.81 -3.15
C VAL A 94 -18.22 -0.64 -3.96
N PRO A 95 -18.14 -1.04 -5.24
CA PRO A 95 -16.94 -0.77 -6.05
C PRO A 95 -16.61 0.72 -6.20
N LEU A 96 -17.61 1.62 -6.13
CA LEU A 96 -17.36 3.07 -6.18
C LEU A 96 -16.63 3.59 -4.95
N VAL A 97 -16.71 2.89 -3.81
CA VAL A 97 -15.94 3.22 -2.62
C VAL A 97 -14.44 3.13 -2.90
N MET A 98 -14.01 2.07 -3.60
CA MET A 98 -12.62 1.91 -4.02
C MET A 98 -12.22 2.94 -5.08
N VAL A 99 -13.13 3.31 -5.99
CA VAL A 99 -12.89 4.39 -6.96
C VAL A 99 -12.69 5.72 -6.22
N ALA A 100 -13.55 6.04 -5.25
CA ALA A 100 -13.43 7.25 -4.46
C ALA A 100 -12.10 7.31 -3.68
N MET A 101 -11.70 6.19 -3.04
CA MET A 101 -10.41 6.06 -2.38
C MET A 101 -9.25 6.34 -3.35
N ASN A 102 -9.28 5.72 -4.53
CA ASN A 102 -8.21 5.88 -5.52
C ASN A 102 -8.16 7.29 -6.12
N VAL A 103 -9.30 7.98 -6.27
CA VAL A 103 -9.35 9.39 -6.68
C VAL A 103 -8.67 10.28 -5.63
N VAL A 104 -8.98 10.07 -4.36
CA VAL A 104 -8.34 10.80 -3.25
C VAL A 104 -6.84 10.47 -3.20
N TYR A 105 -6.46 9.20 -3.33
CA TYR A 105 -5.08 8.75 -3.42
C TYR A 105 -4.33 9.46 -4.55
N ALA A 106 -4.85 9.42 -5.78
CA ALA A 106 -4.22 10.05 -6.93
C ALA A 106 -4.10 11.57 -6.77
N GLY A 107 -5.16 12.24 -6.25
CA GLY A 107 -5.15 13.67 -5.99
C GLY A 107 -4.16 14.10 -4.89
N SER A 108 -3.96 13.25 -3.87
CA SER A 108 -3.04 13.50 -2.77
C SER A 108 -1.58 13.13 -3.09
N ALA A 109 -1.34 12.17 -3.99
CA ALA A 109 0.01 11.69 -4.31
C ALA A 109 0.95 12.81 -4.81
N TYR A 110 0.47 13.70 -5.70
CA TYR A 110 1.28 14.78 -6.23
C TYR A 110 1.69 15.82 -5.17
N PRO A 111 0.76 16.41 -4.36
CA PRO A 111 1.15 17.39 -3.34
C PRO A 111 2.06 16.79 -2.27
N PHE A 112 1.82 15.55 -1.84
CA PHE A 112 2.68 14.90 -0.85
C PHE A 112 4.01 14.42 -1.45
N GLY A 113 4.07 14.06 -2.74
CA GLY A 113 5.31 13.84 -3.45
C GLY A 113 6.20 15.09 -3.45
N ARG A 114 5.64 16.28 -3.76
CA ARG A 114 6.38 17.54 -3.66
C ARG A 114 6.79 17.89 -2.22
N LEU A 115 5.99 17.49 -1.25
CA LEU A 115 6.32 17.73 0.16
C LEU A 115 7.47 16.83 0.62
N SER A 116 7.59 15.60 0.10
CA SER A 116 8.69 14.68 0.39
C SER A 116 10.06 15.23 -0.04
N ASP A 117 10.09 16.11 -1.07
CA ASP A 117 11.31 16.79 -1.49
C ASP A 117 11.79 17.84 -0.48
N ARG A 118 10.90 18.29 0.43
CA ARG A 118 11.18 19.38 1.39
C ARG A 118 11.19 18.95 2.85
N MET A 119 10.67 17.79 3.14
CA MET A 119 10.59 17.24 4.50
C MET A 119 11.34 15.93 4.60
N SER A 120 11.84 15.60 5.79
CA SER A 120 12.43 14.28 6.00
C SER A 120 11.38 13.17 5.81
N HIS A 121 11.78 12.08 5.16
CA HIS A 121 10.95 10.91 4.88
C HIS A 121 10.30 10.35 6.17
N HIS A 122 11.04 10.35 7.28
CA HIS A 122 10.53 9.91 8.59
C HIS A 122 9.35 10.75 9.08
N LYS A 123 9.42 12.08 8.95
CA LYS A 123 8.31 12.96 9.36
C LYS A 123 7.07 12.75 8.52
N LEU A 124 7.24 12.59 7.21
CA LEU A 124 6.12 12.36 6.31
C LEU A 124 5.48 10.97 6.54
N LEU A 125 6.29 9.95 6.84
CA LEU A 125 5.80 8.63 7.26
C LEU A 125 5.02 8.72 8.57
N ALA A 126 5.54 9.47 9.57
CA ALA A 126 4.85 9.67 10.84
C ALA A 126 3.48 10.33 10.64
N TRP A 127 3.40 11.39 9.84
CA TRP A 127 2.13 12.02 9.49
C TRP A 127 1.19 11.06 8.74
N GLY A 128 1.72 10.24 7.84
CA GLY A 128 0.96 9.19 7.16
C GLY A 128 0.33 8.21 8.14
N LEU A 129 1.07 7.77 9.19
CA LEU A 129 0.53 6.90 10.24
C LEU A 129 -0.55 7.60 11.07
N VAL A 130 -0.38 8.89 11.40
CA VAL A 130 -1.42 9.66 12.12
C VAL A 130 -2.71 9.72 11.31
N VAL A 131 -2.61 9.95 10.00
CA VAL A 131 -3.79 9.94 9.11
C VAL A 131 -4.43 8.56 9.08
N LEU A 132 -3.64 7.48 9.02
CA LEU A 132 -4.17 6.11 9.03
C LEU A 132 -4.84 5.76 10.37
N ILE A 133 -4.26 6.15 11.50
CA ILE A 133 -4.89 6.01 12.83
C ILE A 133 -6.25 6.72 12.83
N THR A 134 -6.32 7.95 12.31
CA THR A 134 -7.57 8.70 12.24
C THR A 134 -8.59 7.99 11.34
N ALA A 135 -8.16 7.47 10.19
CA ALA A 135 -9.02 6.69 9.30
C ALA A 135 -9.60 5.46 10.02
N ASP A 136 -8.74 4.68 10.68
CA ASP A 136 -9.13 3.48 11.41
C ASP A 136 -10.11 3.80 12.55
N LEU A 137 -9.87 4.86 13.32
CA LEU A 137 -10.78 5.29 14.40
C LEU A 137 -12.14 5.71 13.85
N VAL A 138 -12.20 6.41 12.73
CA VAL A 138 -13.45 6.79 12.07
C VAL A 138 -14.20 5.54 11.59
N LEU A 139 -13.50 4.59 10.95
CA LEU A 139 -14.06 3.34 10.45
C LEU A 139 -14.51 2.42 11.59
N ALA A 140 -13.83 2.44 12.74
CA ALA A 140 -14.19 1.65 13.91
C ALA A 140 -15.43 2.19 14.63
N SER A 141 -15.55 3.51 14.74
CA SER A 141 -16.50 4.18 15.65
C SER A 141 -17.90 4.39 15.09
N SER A 142 -18.11 4.29 13.77
CA SER A 142 -19.40 4.62 13.15
C SER A 142 -19.82 3.61 12.10
N ASN A 143 -21.10 3.22 12.15
CA ASN A 143 -21.73 2.35 11.15
C ASN A 143 -22.46 3.15 10.06
N HIS A 144 -22.37 4.48 10.08
CA HIS A 144 -23.05 5.31 9.09
C HIS A 144 -22.19 5.43 7.80
N TRP A 145 -22.80 5.29 6.66
CA TRP A 145 -22.11 5.26 5.36
C TRP A 145 -21.26 6.52 5.08
N THR A 146 -21.68 7.69 5.56
CA THR A 146 -20.89 8.93 5.38
C THR A 146 -19.58 8.90 6.15
N ALA A 147 -19.58 8.37 7.38
CA ALA A 147 -18.36 8.22 8.16
C ALA A 147 -17.42 7.18 7.52
N VAL A 148 -17.97 6.10 6.95
CA VAL A 148 -17.17 5.13 6.20
C VAL A 148 -16.51 5.77 5.00
N LEU A 149 -17.21 6.61 4.23
CA LEU A 149 -16.61 7.36 3.11
C LEU A 149 -15.51 8.32 3.57
N VAL A 150 -15.68 8.99 4.70
CA VAL A 150 -14.62 9.84 5.30
C VAL A 150 -13.39 9.00 5.67
N GLY A 151 -13.59 7.86 6.35
CA GLY A 151 -12.51 6.94 6.69
C GLY A 151 -11.76 6.43 5.46
N VAL A 152 -12.51 6.04 4.41
CA VAL A 152 -11.96 5.62 3.12
C VAL A 152 -11.17 6.73 2.43
N ALA A 153 -11.67 7.98 2.48
CA ALA A 153 -10.95 9.13 1.93
C ALA A 153 -9.63 9.38 2.69
N LEU A 154 -9.65 9.33 4.02
CA LEU A 154 -8.44 9.43 4.84
C LEU A 154 -7.45 8.30 4.54
N TRP A 155 -7.94 7.09 4.31
CA TRP A 155 -7.09 5.97 3.85
C TRP A 155 -6.43 6.28 2.51
N GLY A 156 -7.17 6.84 1.55
CA GLY A 156 -6.62 7.31 0.28
C GLY A 156 -5.53 8.38 0.44
N VAL A 157 -5.74 9.36 1.34
CA VAL A 157 -4.72 10.38 1.69
C VAL A 157 -3.47 9.72 2.25
N HIS A 158 -3.61 8.80 3.23
CA HIS A 158 -2.50 8.03 3.78
C HIS A 158 -1.68 7.33 2.68
N MET A 159 -2.34 6.68 1.73
CA MET A 159 -1.66 6.04 0.60
C MET A 159 -0.89 7.04 -0.25
N GLY A 160 -1.49 8.21 -0.54
CA GLY A 160 -0.82 9.28 -1.28
C GLY A 160 0.41 9.83 -0.59
N MET A 161 0.43 9.83 0.74
CA MET A 161 1.57 10.25 1.54
C MET A 161 2.70 9.22 1.58
N THR A 162 2.40 7.93 1.54
CA THR A 162 3.35 6.89 1.99
C THR A 162 3.85 5.95 0.89
N GLN A 163 3.04 5.66 -0.12
CA GLN A 163 3.38 4.65 -1.13
C GLN A 163 4.63 5.01 -1.95
N GLY A 164 4.69 6.23 -2.51
CA GLY A 164 5.85 6.70 -3.26
C GLY A 164 7.10 6.84 -2.39
N LEU A 165 6.91 7.22 -1.13
CA LEU A 165 7.98 7.46 -0.17
C LEU A 165 8.75 6.19 0.18
N LEU A 166 8.06 5.09 0.46
CA LEU A 166 8.70 3.80 0.73
C LEU A 166 9.53 3.32 -0.47
N ALA A 167 9.02 3.50 -1.69
CA ALA A 167 9.75 3.18 -2.90
C ALA A 167 11.02 4.04 -3.05
N THR A 168 10.93 5.35 -2.78
CA THR A 168 12.09 6.26 -2.80
C THR A 168 13.16 5.83 -1.81
N MET A 169 12.78 5.50 -0.57
CA MET A 169 13.72 5.04 0.45
C MET A 169 14.48 3.77 0.02
N VAL A 170 13.83 2.82 -0.67
CA VAL A 170 14.52 1.64 -1.22
C VAL A 170 15.55 2.06 -2.27
N THR A 171 15.23 3.02 -3.16
CA THR A 171 16.16 3.47 -4.20
C THR A 171 17.35 4.24 -3.65
N GLU A 172 17.20 4.94 -2.55
CA GLU A 172 18.27 5.72 -1.91
C GLU A 172 19.33 4.84 -1.26
N VAL A 173 18.93 3.69 -0.69
CA VAL A 173 19.85 2.79 0.03
C VAL A 173 20.40 1.66 -0.85
N ALA A 174 19.80 1.39 -2.00
CA ALA A 174 20.23 0.35 -2.92
C ALA A 174 21.06 0.94 -4.08
N THR A 175 22.24 0.36 -4.34
CA THR A 175 23.04 0.71 -5.53
C THR A 175 22.31 0.36 -6.81
N ALA A 176 22.60 1.04 -7.92
CA ALA A 176 21.85 0.91 -9.18
C ALA A 176 21.76 -0.55 -9.69
N ASP A 177 22.84 -1.31 -9.53
CA ASP A 177 22.96 -2.73 -9.91
C ASP A 177 22.16 -3.67 -9.01
N LEU A 178 21.88 -3.30 -7.76
CA LEU A 178 21.12 -4.09 -6.79
C LEU A 178 19.66 -3.67 -6.64
N ARG A 179 19.20 -2.58 -7.27
CA ARG A 179 17.84 -2.05 -7.12
C ARG A 179 16.76 -3.08 -7.40
N GLY A 180 16.89 -3.87 -8.45
CA GLY A 180 15.93 -4.92 -8.80
C GLY A 180 15.79 -5.97 -7.69
N THR A 181 16.92 -6.44 -7.13
CA THR A 181 16.94 -7.39 -6.02
C THR A 181 16.39 -6.76 -4.73
N ALA A 182 16.73 -5.49 -4.47
CA ALA A 182 16.26 -4.76 -3.30
C ALA A 182 14.72 -4.59 -3.32
N PHE A 183 14.15 -4.16 -4.45
CA PHE A 183 12.70 -4.08 -4.60
C PHE A 183 12.02 -5.44 -4.53
N GLY A 184 12.61 -6.47 -5.17
CA GLY A 184 12.05 -7.82 -5.11
C GLY A 184 11.94 -8.34 -3.69
N PHE A 185 13.01 -8.18 -2.89
CA PHE A 185 13.01 -8.62 -1.50
C PHE A 185 12.15 -7.74 -0.59
N PHE A 186 12.14 -6.41 -0.81
CA PHE A 186 11.24 -5.49 -0.12
C PHE A 186 9.76 -5.87 -0.34
N ASN A 187 9.39 -6.13 -1.59
CA ASN A 187 8.02 -6.54 -1.93
C ASN A 187 7.66 -7.91 -1.35
N LEU A 188 8.61 -8.85 -1.31
CA LEU A 188 8.40 -10.16 -0.67
C LEU A 188 8.10 -10.01 0.82
N VAL A 189 8.93 -9.26 1.55
CA VAL A 189 8.74 -9.02 2.99
C VAL A 189 7.45 -8.26 3.26
N SER A 190 7.17 -7.22 2.47
CA SER A 190 5.91 -6.48 2.56
C SER A 190 4.69 -7.35 2.25
N GLY A 191 4.78 -8.24 1.25
CA GLY A 191 3.71 -9.19 0.91
C GLY A 191 3.42 -10.18 2.05
N VAL A 192 4.47 -10.72 2.68
CA VAL A 192 4.33 -11.59 3.87
C VAL A 192 3.72 -10.82 5.04
N ALA A 193 4.18 -9.60 5.29
CA ALA A 193 3.63 -8.73 6.34
C ALA A 193 2.14 -8.42 6.08
N MET A 194 1.76 -8.12 4.83
CA MET A 194 0.37 -7.89 4.43
C MET A 194 -0.51 -9.14 4.65
N LEU A 195 0.01 -10.32 4.31
CA LEU A 195 -0.70 -11.58 4.55
C LEU A 195 -0.96 -11.76 6.05
N ILE A 196 0.06 -11.61 6.89
CA ILE A 196 -0.07 -11.74 8.35
C ILE A 196 -1.08 -10.71 8.89
N ALA A 197 -0.97 -9.45 8.50
CA ALA A 197 -1.89 -8.39 8.90
C ALA A 197 -3.34 -8.72 8.51
N SER A 198 -3.55 -9.20 7.27
CA SER A 198 -4.89 -9.53 6.77
C SER A 198 -5.48 -10.77 7.44
N VAL A 199 -4.67 -11.77 7.80
CA VAL A 199 -5.12 -12.93 8.58
C VAL A 199 -5.56 -12.48 9.98
N ILE A 200 -4.75 -11.67 10.67
CA ILE A 200 -5.11 -11.13 11.98
C ILE A 200 -6.40 -10.30 11.88
N ALA A 201 -6.49 -9.41 10.89
CA ALA A 201 -7.66 -8.59 10.66
C ALA A 201 -8.92 -9.43 10.40
N GLY A 202 -8.83 -10.49 9.60
CA GLY A 202 -9.93 -11.43 9.35
C GLY A 202 -10.39 -12.16 10.59
N LEU A 203 -9.46 -12.69 11.40
CA LEU A 203 -9.79 -13.35 12.66
C LEU A 203 -10.48 -12.39 13.64
N LEU A 204 -10.01 -11.14 13.75
CA LEU A 204 -10.65 -10.12 14.58
C LEU A 204 -12.05 -9.77 14.08
N TRP A 205 -12.20 -9.65 12.75
CA TRP A 205 -13.48 -9.37 12.10
C TRP A 205 -14.52 -10.46 12.42
N ASP A 206 -14.14 -11.72 12.27
CA ASP A 206 -15.04 -12.85 12.46
C ASP A 206 -15.40 -13.08 13.94
N GLN A 207 -14.46 -12.88 14.86
CA GLN A 207 -14.63 -13.17 16.27
C GLN A 207 -15.17 -11.99 17.09
N LEU A 208 -14.73 -10.78 16.81
CA LEU A 208 -15.01 -9.58 17.60
C LEU A 208 -15.80 -8.52 16.82
N GLY A 209 -15.87 -8.66 15.49
CA GLY A 209 -16.56 -7.72 14.60
C GLY A 209 -15.69 -6.66 13.98
N ALA A 210 -16.24 -5.99 12.97
CA ALA A 210 -15.55 -5.02 12.14
C ALA A 210 -14.82 -3.90 12.91
N SER A 211 -15.46 -3.34 13.93
CA SER A 211 -14.89 -2.24 14.73
C SER A 211 -13.56 -2.62 15.38
N PHE A 212 -13.46 -3.85 15.89
CA PHE A 212 -12.23 -4.34 16.54
C PHE A 212 -11.09 -4.51 15.53
N THR A 213 -11.37 -4.87 14.29
CA THR A 213 -10.36 -4.93 13.22
C THR A 213 -9.70 -3.57 13.00
N PHE A 214 -10.51 -2.50 12.89
CA PHE A 214 -9.99 -1.14 12.71
C PHE A 214 -9.32 -0.60 13.98
N TYR A 215 -9.83 -0.89 15.18
CA TYR A 215 -9.13 -0.52 16.42
C TYR A 215 -7.76 -1.22 16.53
N ALA A 216 -7.65 -2.48 16.13
CA ALA A 216 -6.37 -3.17 16.09
C ALA A 216 -5.42 -2.52 15.05
N GLY A 217 -5.92 -2.12 13.87
CA GLY A 217 -5.16 -1.35 12.89
C GLY A 217 -4.57 -0.08 13.50
N ALA A 218 -5.42 0.73 14.17
CA ALA A 218 -4.98 1.94 14.86
C ALA A 218 -3.90 1.67 15.93
N VAL A 219 -4.00 0.56 16.70
CA VAL A 219 -2.99 0.15 17.69
C VAL A 219 -1.68 -0.23 17.01
N PHE A 220 -1.70 -1.02 15.93
CA PHE A 220 -0.50 -1.36 15.18
C PHE A 220 0.16 -0.12 14.57
N CYS A 221 -0.63 0.81 14.02
CA CYS A 221 -0.13 2.10 13.54
C CYS A 221 0.55 2.91 14.65
N LEU A 222 -0.03 2.92 15.86
CA LEU A 222 0.54 3.61 17.02
C LEU A 222 1.87 2.98 17.43
N ILE A 223 1.97 1.65 17.46
CA ILE A 223 3.21 0.94 17.75
C ILE A 223 4.28 1.27 16.71
N ALA A 224 3.92 1.28 15.42
CA ALA A 224 4.82 1.66 14.34
C ALA A 224 5.29 3.12 14.46
N LEU A 225 4.39 4.04 14.82
CA LEU A 225 4.70 5.46 15.05
C LEU A 225 5.67 5.66 16.21
N VAL A 226 5.43 4.98 17.34
CA VAL A 226 6.35 5.01 18.50
C VAL A 226 7.70 4.43 18.11
N GLY A 227 7.74 3.31 17.39
CA GLY A 227 8.99 2.72 16.90
C GLY A 227 9.78 3.69 16.01
N LEU A 228 9.10 4.38 15.10
CA LEU A 228 9.70 5.38 14.22
C LEU A 228 10.29 6.56 15.04
N HIS A 229 9.55 7.08 16.04
CA HIS A 229 10.01 8.20 16.88
C HIS A 229 11.19 7.84 17.78
N LEU A 230 11.20 6.66 18.37
CA LEU A 230 12.31 6.23 19.24
C LEU A 230 13.63 6.09 18.47
N GLN A 231 13.57 5.90 17.17
CA GLN A 231 14.76 5.76 16.35
C GLN A 231 15.29 7.09 15.85
N GLU A 232 14.44 8.11 15.59
CA GLU A 232 14.92 9.48 15.27
C GLU A 232 15.87 10.02 16.37
N ARG A 233 15.76 9.52 17.60
CA ARG A 233 16.60 9.93 18.73
C ARG A 233 17.98 9.25 18.76
N LYS A 234 18.22 8.24 17.92
CA LYS A 234 19.47 7.46 17.93
C LYS A 234 20.44 7.84 16.81
N TRP A 235 20.03 8.70 15.89
CA TRP A 235 20.82 9.24 14.77
C TRP A 235 20.80 10.77 14.83
#